data_6201bc7945b537797628732b95d8caea
#
_entry.id   6201bc7945b537797628732b95d8caea
#
_cell.length_a   1.000
_cell.length_b   1.000
_cell.length_c   1.000
_cell.angle_alpha   90.00
_cell.angle_beta   90.00
_cell.angle_gamma   90.00
#
_symmetry.space_group_name_H-M   'P 1'
#
loop_
_entity.id
_entity.type
_entity.pdbx_description
1 polymer ?
#
loop_
_entity_poly.entity_id
_entity_poly.type
_entity_poly.pdbx_seq_one_letter_code
_entity_poly.pdbx_strand_id
1 'polypeptide(L)'
;MAQRLINLQTIDYEHPFDREALSKVKAIPLLPQAINFLMNWTTIKWNIVSLCGNSYHITDNACTELYKVAREVFTNLDLDTFPDLYSQQDYYINAYTTGHQKDAYMVLSSGAVDRLNDTELQFVIGHEAGHIKSGHVLYHVLCAYLSQVLANIPGSSALLQPALWYWNRMSEFTADRAGLLACQDLKAALSAIMKMSGVPQRYYNYASVDGFMLQAREFEEKYGGSTDKLIKILEVFDEDHPWTVVRAAELIRWVDSGEYERILTKTAGKVCPSCDNSVEEGTKQCPFCGHNFE
;
A
#
# COMPACT_ATOMS: atom_id res chain seq x y z
N MET A 1 -0.48 5.71 -20.07
CA MET A 1 0.34 4.78 -19.27
C MET A 1 1.03 5.61 -18.21
N ALA A 2 1.08 5.10 -17.00
CA ALA A 2 1.82 5.73 -15.91
C ALA A 2 3.32 5.73 -16.23
N GLN A 3 4.02 6.80 -15.85
CA GLN A 3 5.47 6.90 -16.05
C GLN A 3 6.20 6.12 -14.95
N ARG A 4 7.35 5.54 -15.28
CA ARG A 4 8.23 4.91 -14.30
C ARG A 4 8.90 5.97 -13.42
N LEU A 5 8.88 5.77 -12.10
CA LEU A 5 9.46 6.65 -11.11
C LEU A 5 10.85 6.14 -10.67
N ILE A 6 11.89 6.65 -11.30
CA ILE A 6 13.28 6.19 -11.05
C ILE A 6 13.81 6.79 -9.74
N ASN A 7 14.51 5.96 -8.96
CA ASN A 7 15.05 6.34 -7.65
C ASN A 7 13.98 6.84 -6.65
N LEU A 8 12.74 6.38 -6.80
CA LEU A 8 11.69 6.69 -5.83
C LEU A 8 12.07 6.11 -4.47
N GLN A 9 12.19 6.98 -3.46
CA GLN A 9 12.46 6.57 -2.09
C GLN A 9 11.19 6.74 -1.23
N THR A 10 11.03 5.90 -0.21
CA THR A 10 9.89 5.99 0.73
C THR A 10 9.75 7.40 1.32
N ILE A 11 10.86 8.04 1.65
CA ILE A 11 10.88 9.40 2.21
C ILE A 11 10.25 10.46 1.29
N ASP A 12 10.15 10.19 -0.01
CA ASP A 12 9.58 11.13 -0.97
C ASP A 12 8.05 11.22 -0.83
N TYR A 13 7.38 10.11 -0.47
CA TYR A 13 5.92 10.02 -0.39
C TYR A 13 5.38 9.62 0.99
N GLU A 14 6.24 9.22 1.93
CA GLU A 14 5.85 8.78 3.27
C GLU A 14 4.97 9.83 3.97
N HIS A 15 3.84 9.37 4.53
CA HIS A 15 2.99 10.26 5.30
C HIS A 15 3.64 10.64 6.64
N PRO A 16 3.62 11.92 7.05
CA PRO A 16 4.28 12.35 8.29
C PRO A 16 3.80 11.59 9.54
N PHE A 17 2.51 11.25 9.61
CA PHE A 17 1.94 10.50 10.73
C PHE A 17 2.46 9.05 10.80
N ASP A 18 2.67 8.40 9.65
CA ASP A 18 3.28 7.07 9.58
C ASP A 18 4.72 7.12 10.14
N ARG A 19 5.55 8.02 9.63
CA ARG A 19 6.93 8.21 10.09
C ARG A 19 7.01 8.44 11.60
N GLU A 20 6.16 9.33 12.13
CA GLU A 20 6.12 9.64 13.55
C GLU A 20 5.68 8.42 14.36
N ALA A 21 4.61 7.74 13.95
CA ALA A 21 4.07 6.57 14.63
C ALA A 21 5.07 5.41 14.63
N LEU A 22 5.70 5.11 13.48
CA LEU A 22 6.71 4.06 13.38
C LEU A 22 7.93 4.34 14.26
N SER A 23 8.35 5.60 14.36
CA SER A 23 9.44 5.98 15.24
C SER A 23 9.13 5.69 16.72
N LYS A 24 7.88 5.92 17.14
CA LYS A 24 7.40 5.61 18.50
C LYS A 24 7.35 4.09 18.75
N VAL A 25 6.87 3.31 17.76
CA VAL A 25 6.89 1.84 17.83
C VAL A 25 8.32 1.32 17.98
N LYS A 26 9.25 1.81 17.16
CA LYS A 26 10.67 1.42 17.20
C LYS A 26 11.37 1.76 18.51
N ALA A 27 10.88 2.77 19.23
CA ALA A 27 11.42 3.17 20.54
C ALA A 27 10.96 2.26 21.69
N ILE A 28 10.01 1.34 21.49
CA ILE A 28 9.49 0.46 22.52
C ILE A 28 10.53 -0.63 22.87
N PRO A 29 11.02 -0.73 24.12
CA PRO A 29 12.09 -1.68 24.47
C PRO A 29 11.75 -3.15 24.25
N LEU A 30 10.47 -3.52 24.25
CA LEU A 30 9.99 -4.89 24.04
C LEU A 30 9.86 -5.27 22.56
N LEU A 31 9.99 -4.32 21.64
CA LEU A 31 9.83 -4.58 20.19
C LEU A 31 10.82 -5.63 19.66
N PRO A 32 12.14 -5.61 19.99
CA PRO A 32 13.07 -6.63 19.53
C PRO A 32 12.68 -8.04 19.95
N GLN A 33 12.18 -8.21 21.19
CA GLN A 33 11.71 -9.50 21.70
C GLN A 33 10.46 -9.97 20.94
N ALA A 34 9.52 -9.08 20.65
CA ALA A 34 8.32 -9.37 19.87
C ALA A 34 8.67 -9.81 18.44
N ILE A 35 9.57 -9.11 17.78
CA ILE A 35 10.07 -9.46 16.45
C ILE A 35 10.79 -10.80 16.47
N ASN A 36 11.68 -11.03 17.44
CA ASN A 36 12.40 -12.29 17.55
C ASN A 36 11.48 -13.49 17.80
N PHE A 37 10.45 -13.32 18.64
CA PHE A 37 9.40 -14.32 18.84
C PHE A 37 8.69 -14.63 17.52
N LEU A 38 8.24 -13.61 16.82
CA LEU A 38 7.53 -13.71 15.55
C LEU A 38 8.36 -14.45 14.49
N MET A 39 9.61 -14.06 14.30
CA MET A 39 10.51 -14.64 13.29
C MET A 39 10.84 -16.12 13.53
N ASN A 40 10.81 -16.56 14.78
CA ASN A 40 11.06 -17.97 15.15
C ASN A 40 9.76 -18.81 15.22
N TRP A 41 8.61 -18.22 14.94
CA TRP A 41 7.33 -18.90 15.12
C TRP A 41 6.95 -19.75 13.90
N THR A 42 6.78 -21.04 14.11
CA THR A 42 6.46 -22.01 13.05
C THR A 42 5.10 -21.78 12.40
N THR A 43 4.17 -21.14 13.11
CA THR A 43 2.81 -20.87 12.60
C THR A 43 2.84 -19.92 11.39
N ILE A 44 3.76 -18.95 11.36
CA ILE A 44 3.90 -18.05 10.19
C ILE A 44 4.33 -18.84 8.96
N LYS A 45 5.30 -19.73 9.10
CA LYS A 45 5.74 -20.62 8.00
C LYS A 45 4.61 -21.49 7.51
N TRP A 46 3.81 -22.03 8.44
CA TRP A 46 2.63 -22.84 8.10
C TRP A 46 1.59 -22.03 7.33
N ASN A 47 1.31 -20.80 7.73
CA ASN A 47 0.36 -19.93 7.05
C ASN A 47 0.81 -19.56 5.63
N ILE A 48 2.11 -19.31 5.42
CA ILE A 48 2.67 -19.12 4.08
C ILE A 48 2.52 -20.38 3.23
N VAL A 49 2.84 -21.56 3.76
CA VAL A 49 2.65 -22.83 3.05
C VAL A 49 1.17 -23.04 2.71
N SER A 50 0.28 -22.76 3.65
CA SER A 50 -1.17 -22.85 3.44
C SER A 50 -1.67 -21.87 2.39
N LEU A 51 -1.16 -20.63 2.40
CA LEU A 51 -1.44 -19.63 1.37
C LEU A 51 -1.05 -20.16 -0.01
N CYS A 52 0.19 -20.58 -0.18
CA CYS A 52 0.71 -21.09 -1.44
C CYS A 52 -0.04 -22.33 -1.92
N GLY A 53 -0.52 -23.18 -0.99
CA GLY A 53 -1.26 -24.41 -1.31
C GLY A 53 -2.74 -24.19 -1.64
N ASN A 54 -3.35 -23.10 -1.16
CA ASN A 54 -4.79 -22.85 -1.31
C ASN A 54 -5.12 -21.64 -2.20
N SER A 55 -4.12 -20.97 -2.79
CA SER A 55 -4.29 -19.79 -3.63
C SER A 55 -3.75 -20.04 -5.03
N TYR A 56 -4.28 -19.31 -6.00
CA TYR A 56 -3.81 -19.38 -7.39
C TYR A 56 -2.57 -18.51 -7.56
N HIS A 57 -1.44 -19.12 -7.94
CA HIS A 57 -0.19 -18.39 -8.19
C HIS A 57 -0.23 -17.69 -9.56
N ILE A 58 -0.10 -16.39 -9.57
CA ILE A 58 -0.15 -15.53 -10.75
C ILE A 58 1.29 -15.32 -11.25
N THR A 59 1.55 -15.79 -12.46
CA THR A 59 2.87 -15.71 -13.10
C THR A 59 2.73 -15.27 -14.56
N ASP A 60 3.85 -15.08 -15.23
CA ASP A 60 3.90 -14.78 -16.67
C ASP A 60 3.29 -15.88 -17.55
N ASN A 61 3.26 -17.13 -17.07
CA ASN A 61 2.65 -18.29 -17.74
C ASN A 61 1.27 -18.66 -17.18
N ALA A 62 0.87 -18.06 -16.07
CA ALA A 62 -0.39 -18.28 -15.38
C ALA A 62 -1.06 -16.96 -15.07
N CYS A 63 -2.15 -16.66 -15.74
CA CYS A 63 -2.85 -15.36 -15.72
C CYS A 63 -1.97 -14.18 -16.17
N THR A 64 -1.41 -14.30 -17.38
CA THR A 64 -0.43 -13.38 -17.99
C THR A 64 -0.86 -11.92 -17.94
N GLU A 65 -2.14 -11.60 -18.20
CA GLU A 65 -2.61 -10.21 -18.24
C GLU A 65 -2.59 -9.56 -16.85
N LEU A 66 -3.05 -10.26 -15.83
CA LEU A 66 -2.99 -9.77 -14.46
C LEU A 66 -1.54 -9.63 -13.97
N TYR A 67 -0.68 -10.58 -14.35
CA TYR A 67 0.75 -10.51 -14.05
C TYR A 67 1.41 -9.28 -14.70
N LYS A 68 1.04 -8.93 -15.94
CA LYS A 68 1.55 -7.71 -16.60
C LYS A 68 1.14 -6.45 -15.87
N VAL A 69 -0.13 -6.34 -15.44
CA VAL A 69 -0.62 -5.20 -14.64
C VAL A 69 0.21 -5.04 -13.38
N ALA A 70 0.44 -6.13 -12.64
CA ALA A 70 1.25 -6.08 -11.42
C ALA A 70 2.72 -5.73 -11.68
N ARG A 71 3.31 -6.30 -12.73
CA ARG A 71 4.69 -6.01 -13.15
C ARG A 71 4.88 -4.55 -13.53
N GLU A 72 3.91 -3.95 -14.20
CA GLU A 72 3.92 -2.52 -14.53
C GLU A 72 3.95 -1.67 -13.25
N VAL A 73 3.08 -1.98 -12.28
CA VAL A 73 3.04 -1.30 -10.98
C VAL A 73 4.38 -1.39 -10.25
N PHE A 74 4.95 -2.61 -10.14
CA PHE A 74 6.23 -2.81 -9.45
C PHE A 74 7.37 -2.04 -10.12
N THR A 75 7.35 -2.00 -11.45
CA THR A 75 8.32 -1.23 -12.24
C THR A 75 8.12 0.27 -12.06
N ASN A 76 6.86 0.75 -12.08
CA ASN A 76 6.55 2.17 -11.92
C ASN A 76 6.99 2.70 -10.55
N LEU A 77 6.84 1.89 -9.50
CA LEU A 77 7.27 2.25 -8.15
C LEU A 77 8.74 1.96 -7.86
N ASP A 78 9.50 1.50 -8.86
CA ASP A 78 10.93 1.17 -8.71
C ASP A 78 11.18 0.24 -7.51
N LEU A 79 10.46 -0.91 -7.48
CA LEU A 79 10.68 -1.94 -6.47
C LEU A 79 11.98 -2.71 -6.76
N ASP A 80 12.81 -2.90 -5.72
CA ASP A 80 14.06 -3.67 -5.80
C ASP A 80 13.80 -5.17 -6.05
N THR A 81 12.76 -5.71 -5.41
CA THR A 81 12.34 -7.12 -5.52
C THR A 81 10.83 -7.19 -5.69
N PHE A 82 10.38 -8.07 -6.59
CA PHE A 82 8.95 -8.25 -6.81
C PHE A 82 8.42 -9.35 -5.92
N PRO A 83 7.25 -9.15 -5.27
CA PRO A 83 6.63 -10.16 -4.45
C PRO A 83 6.08 -11.31 -5.30
N ASP A 84 5.99 -12.50 -4.72
CA ASP A 84 5.17 -13.57 -5.28
C ASP A 84 3.69 -13.17 -5.22
N LEU A 85 3.01 -13.25 -6.37
CA LEU A 85 1.63 -12.77 -6.52
C LEU A 85 0.65 -13.93 -6.52
N TYR A 86 -0.36 -13.86 -5.65
CA TYR A 86 -1.41 -14.86 -5.53
C TYR A 86 -2.80 -14.25 -5.66
N SER A 87 -3.77 -15.03 -6.15
CA SER A 87 -5.19 -14.72 -6.05
C SER A 87 -5.87 -15.70 -5.12
N GLN A 88 -6.72 -15.18 -4.24
CA GLN A 88 -7.50 -15.96 -3.29
C GLN A 88 -9.00 -15.71 -3.50
N GLN A 89 -9.79 -16.75 -3.37
CA GLN A 89 -11.23 -16.61 -3.50
C GLN A 89 -11.80 -15.80 -2.32
N ASP A 90 -12.23 -14.59 -2.60
CA ASP A 90 -12.96 -13.72 -1.68
C ASP A 90 -13.89 -12.81 -2.49
N TYR A 91 -15.09 -12.58 -1.96
CA TYR A 91 -16.08 -11.72 -2.60
C TYR A 91 -15.74 -10.22 -2.47
N TYR A 92 -15.13 -9.81 -1.38
CA TYR A 92 -14.81 -8.42 -1.11
C TYR A 92 -13.64 -7.93 -1.97
N ILE A 93 -13.63 -6.62 -2.27
CA ILE A 93 -12.45 -5.96 -2.83
C ILE A 93 -11.43 -5.87 -1.71
N ASN A 94 -10.42 -6.74 -1.75
CA ASN A 94 -9.39 -6.83 -0.74
C ASN A 94 -8.05 -7.23 -1.37
N ALA A 95 -6.98 -6.78 -0.75
CA ALA A 95 -5.62 -7.22 -1.01
C ALA A 95 -4.83 -7.17 0.30
N TYR A 96 -3.78 -7.95 0.39
CA TYR A 96 -2.87 -7.86 1.53
C TYR A 96 -1.48 -8.38 1.17
N THR A 97 -0.50 -7.91 1.91
CA THR A 97 0.89 -8.36 1.79
C THR A 97 1.32 -9.04 3.08
N THR A 98 1.99 -10.19 2.96
CA THR A 98 2.49 -10.98 4.10
C THR A 98 3.88 -11.53 3.80
N GLY A 99 4.49 -12.20 4.78
CA GLY A 99 5.82 -12.79 4.64
C GLY A 99 6.93 -11.93 5.24
N HIS A 100 8.06 -11.90 4.56
CA HIS A 100 9.22 -11.11 4.96
C HIS A 100 9.54 -10.09 3.88
N GLN A 101 10.16 -8.95 4.21
CA GLN A 101 10.41 -7.88 3.25
C GLN A 101 11.14 -8.30 1.97
N LYS A 102 12.00 -9.32 2.04
CA LYS A 102 12.73 -9.87 0.88
C LYS A 102 11.98 -11.00 0.18
N ASP A 103 11.08 -11.66 0.92
CA ASP A 103 10.28 -12.79 0.45
C ASP A 103 8.80 -12.47 0.76
N ALA A 104 8.32 -11.36 0.19
CA ALA A 104 6.96 -10.90 0.37
C ALA A 104 6.01 -11.64 -0.57
N TYR A 105 4.81 -11.92 -0.09
CA TYR A 105 3.69 -12.50 -0.81
C TYR A 105 2.58 -11.45 -0.88
N MET A 106 2.16 -11.12 -2.08
CA MET A 106 1.02 -10.24 -2.31
C MET A 106 -0.18 -11.08 -2.73
N VAL A 107 -1.30 -10.88 -2.06
CA VAL A 107 -2.53 -11.62 -2.31
C VAL A 107 -3.63 -10.66 -2.74
N LEU A 108 -4.22 -10.93 -3.90
CA LEU A 108 -5.39 -10.23 -4.40
C LEU A 108 -6.63 -11.09 -4.21
N SER A 109 -7.70 -10.53 -3.68
CA SER A 109 -9.00 -11.20 -3.70
C SER A 109 -9.52 -11.33 -5.13
N SER A 110 -10.23 -12.41 -5.45
CA SER A 110 -10.95 -12.51 -6.72
C SER A 110 -11.96 -11.37 -6.89
N GLY A 111 -12.55 -10.89 -5.78
CA GLY A 111 -13.44 -9.73 -5.79
C GLY A 111 -12.78 -8.42 -6.20
N ALA A 112 -11.49 -8.21 -5.91
CA ALA A 112 -10.74 -7.06 -6.39
C ALA A 112 -10.51 -7.17 -7.90
N VAL A 113 -10.05 -8.32 -8.39
CA VAL A 113 -9.77 -8.56 -9.80
C VAL A 113 -11.04 -8.46 -10.66
N ASP A 114 -12.17 -8.97 -10.18
CA ASP A 114 -13.43 -9.00 -10.93
C ASP A 114 -14.15 -7.63 -11.00
N ARG A 115 -13.90 -6.74 -10.04
CA ARG A 115 -14.70 -5.51 -9.87
C ARG A 115 -13.97 -4.23 -10.17
N LEU A 116 -12.66 -4.26 -10.16
CA LEU A 116 -11.81 -3.12 -10.49
C LEU A 116 -11.39 -3.20 -11.96
N ASN A 117 -11.34 -2.04 -12.62
CA ASN A 117 -10.65 -1.95 -13.91
C ASN A 117 -9.13 -1.94 -13.68
N ASP A 118 -8.36 -2.06 -14.76
CA ASP A 118 -6.89 -2.18 -14.67
C ASP A 118 -6.24 -1.01 -13.92
N THR A 119 -6.70 0.23 -14.11
CA THR A 119 -6.11 1.41 -13.44
C THR A 119 -6.47 1.45 -11.96
N GLU A 120 -7.70 1.08 -11.60
CA GLU A 120 -8.13 0.92 -10.21
C GLU A 120 -7.36 -0.23 -9.52
N LEU A 121 -7.13 -1.32 -10.25
CA LEU A 121 -6.36 -2.45 -9.77
C LEU A 121 -4.87 -2.08 -9.60
N GLN A 122 -4.32 -1.26 -10.50
CA GLN A 122 -2.97 -0.68 -10.33
C GLN A 122 -2.86 0.14 -9.05
N PHE A 123 -3.90 0.88 -8.66
CA PHE A 123 -3.93 1.59 -7.38
C PHE A 123 -3.84 0.61 -6.21
N VAL A 124 -4.65 -0.46 -6.20
CA VAL A 124 -4.67 -1.45 -5.11
C VAL A 124 -3.34 -2.23 -5.04
N ILE A 125 -2.82 -2.70 -6.18
CA ILE A 125 -1.51 -3.37 -6.23
C ILE A 125 -0.40 -2.40 -5.81
N GLY A 126 -0.49 -1.13 -6.20
CA GLY A 126 0.46 -0.07 -5.82
C GLY A 126 0.42 0.25 -4.32
N HIS A 127 -0.75 0.19 -3.70
CA HIS A 127 -0.93 0.30 -2.25
C HIS A 127 -0.16 -0.81 -1.52
N GLU A 128 -0.37 -2.06 -1.92
CA GLU A 128 0.34 -3.21 -1.34
C GLU A 128 1.86 -3.15 -1.60
N ALA A 129 2.26 -2.75 -2.81
CA ALA A 129 3.66 -2.53 -3.16
C ALA A 129 4.28 -1.39 -2.31
N GLY A 130 3.49 -0.39 -1.96
CA GLY A 130 3.85 0.68 -1.03
C GLY A 130 4.22 0.16 0.35
N HIS A 131 3.46 -0.79 0.90
CA HIS A 131 3.80 -1.46 2.15
C HIS A 131 5.14 -2.20 2.07
N ILE A 132 5.40 -2.90 0.96
CA ILE A 132 6.69 -3.59 0.75
C ILE A 132 7.82 -2.56 0.70
N LYS A 133 7.70 -1.54 -0.15
CA LYS A 133 8.74 -0.52 -0.35
C LYS A 133 9.04 0.27 0.92
N SER A 134 8.02 0.54 1.73
CA SER A 134 8.14 1.29 2.98
C SER A 134 8.57 0.44 4.19
N GLY A 135 8.75 -0.87 4.00
CA GLY A 135 9.19 -1.76 5.08
C GLY A 135 8.13 -2.05 6.14
N HIS A 136 6.85 -1.97 5.78
CA HIS A 136 5.73 -2.17 6.70
C HIS A 136 5.42 -3.64 6.97
N VAL A 137 5.74 -4.54 6.02
CA VAL A 137 5.33 -5.96 6.03
C VAL A 137 5.59 -6.65 7.37
N LEU A 138 6.78 -6.49 7.94
CA LEU A 138 7.13 -7.10 9.23
C LEU A 138 6.22 -6.64 10.38
N TYR A 139 5.89 -5.36 10.41
CA TYR A 139 5.07 -4.76 11.46
C TYR A 139 3.59 -5.10 11.28
N HIS A 140 3.11 -5.22 10.03
CA HIS A 140 1.76 -5.71 9.72
C HIS A 140 1.60 -7.17 10.15
N VAL A 141 2.58 -8.02 9.85
CA VAL A 141 2.59 -9.41 10.36
C VAL A 141 2.62 -9.42 11.89
N LEU A 142 3.39 -8.53 12.53
CA LEU A 142 3.38 -8.39 13.98
C LEU A 142 2.00 -7.97 14.51
N CYS A 143 1.30 -7.04 13.84
CA CYS A 143 -0.08 -6.67 14.20
C CYS A 143 -1.05 -7.85 14.05
N ALA A 144 -0.99 -8.58 12.95
CA ALA A 144 -1.86 -9.73 12.69
C ALA A 144 -1.73 -10.84 13.74
N TYR A 145 -0.53 -11.02 14.29
CA TYR A 145 -0.27 -12.03 15.34
C TYR A 145 -0.12 -11.42 16.74
N LEU A 146 -0.56 -10.19 16.94
CA LEU A 146 -0.29 -9.42 18.15
C LEU A 146 -0.81 -10.11 19.42
N SER A 147 -2.01 -10.69 19.39
CA SER A 147 -2.59 -11.39 20.53
C SER A 147 -1.70 -12.55 21.02
N GLN A 148 -1.13 -13.31 20.09
CA GLN A 148 -0.23 -14.43 20.40
C GLN A 148 1.13 -13.93 20.91
N VAL A 149 1.64 -12.83 20.36
CA VAL A 149 2.88 -12.18 20.85
C VAL A 149 2.66 -11.67 22.28
N LEU A 150 1.56 -10.98 22.54
CA LEU A 150 1.23 -10.44 23.87
C LEU A 150 1.06 -11.54 24.93
N ALA A 151 0.48 -12.68 24.56
CA ALA A 151 0.32 -13.82 25.45
C ALA A 151 1.67 -14.43 25.89
N ASN A 152 2.74 -14.25 25.10
CA ASN A 152 4.04 -14.86 25.35
C ASN A 152 5.09 -13.87 25.88
N ILE A 153 4.81 -12.56 25.89
CA ILE A 153 5.74 -11.51 26.37
C ILE A 153 5.09 -10.70 27.47
N PRO A 154 5.35 -11.01 28.76
CA PRO A 154 4.75 -10.30 29.89
C PRO A 154 5.01 -8.78 29.84
N GLY A 155 3.98 -7.98 30.12
CA GLY A 155 4.06 -6.51 30.16
C GLY A 155 4.08 -5.81 28.79
N SER A 156 4.03 -6.55 27.68
CA SER A 156 4.05 -5.97 26.33
C SER A 156 2.74 -5.30 25.92
N SER A 157 1.60 -5.74 26.47
CA SER A 157 0.25 -5.30 26.05
C SER A 157 0.00 -3.81 26.22
N ALA A 158 0.44 -3.22 27.33
CA ALA A 158 0.13 -1.83 27.67
C ALA A 158 0.78 -0.79 26.75
N LEU A 159 1.94 -1.11 26.19
CA LEU A 159 2.72 -0.18 25.36
C LEU A 159 2.72 -0.55 23.88
N LEU A 160 2.90 -1.83 23.59
CA LEU A 160 3.10 -2.31 22.21
C LEU A 160 1.80 -2.28 21.40
N GLN A 161 0.70 -2.74 21.98
CA GLN A 161 -0.58 -2.87 21.31
C GLN A 161 -1.14 -1.53 20.81
N PRO A 162 -1.31 -0.49 21.63
CA PRO A 162 -1.86 0.78 21.16
C PRO A 162 -0.96 1.47 20.13
N ALA A 163 0.36 1.37 20.33
CA ALA A 163 1.32 1.99 19.43
C ALA A 163 1.34 1.32 18.05
N LEU A 164 1.30 -0.02 18.00
CA LEU A 164 1.24 -0.78 16.77
C LEU A 164 -0.09 -0.57 16.03
N TRP A 165 -1.22 -0.58 16.72
CA TRP A 165 -2.52 -0.35 16.10
C TRP A 165 -2.65 1.07 15.55
N TYR A 166 -2.16 2.08 16.29
CA TYR A 166 -2.12 3.44 15.78
C TYR A 166 -1.23 3.55 14.54
N TRP A 167 -0.02 2.98 14.59
CA TRP A 167 0.88 2.97 13.44
C TRP A 167 0.29 2.24 12.24
N ASN A 168 -0.31 1.07 12.44
CA ASN A 168 -0.93 0.28 11.36
C ASN A 168 -1.88 1.12 10.52
N ARG A 169 -2.69 1.95 11.16
CA ARG A 169 -3.59 2.86 10.45
C ARG A 169 -2.89 4.03 9.77
N MET A 170 -1.83 4.56 10.35
CA MET A 170 -1.07 5.66 9.75
C MET A 170 -0.27 5.20 8.53
N SER A 171 0.16 3.94 8.50
CA SER A 171 0.87 3.33 7.37
C SER A 171 0.01 3.24 6.11
N GLU A 172 -1.33 3.15 6.26
CA GLU A 172 -2.27 3.12 5.15
C GLU A 172 -2.23 4.39 4.30
N PHE A 173 -2.02 5.56 4.91
CA PHE A 173 -1.88 6.81 4.17
C PHE A 173 -0.62 6.85 3.31
N THR A 174 0.48 6.27 3.79
CA THR A 174 1.70 6.08 2.98
C THR A 174 1.44 5.14 1.81
N ALA A 175 0.75 4.03 2.05
CA ALA A 175 0.41 3.05 1.04
C ALA A 175 -0.55 3.61 -0.02
N ASP A 176 -1.54 4.43 0.37
CA ASP A 176 -2.43 5.13 -0.57
C ASP A 176 -1.68 6.09 -1.49
N ARG A 177 -0.68 6.82 -0.98
CA ARG A 177 0.19 7.66 -1.79
C ARG A 177 1.01 6.85 -2.79
N ALA A 178 1.55 5.70 -2.38
CA ALA A 178 2.22 4.77 -3.28
C ALA A 178 1.27 4.22 -4.35
N GLY A 179 0.03 3.87 -3.97
CA GLY A 179 -1.01 3.44 -4.90
C GLY A 179 -1.30 4.50 -5.97
N LEU A 180 -1.44 5.77 -5.57
CA LEU A 180 -1.63 6.87 -6.52
C LEU A 180 -0.40 7.08 -7.41
N LEU A 181 0.81 6.97 -6.87
CA LEU A 181 2.05 7.05 -7.67
C LEU A 181 2.15 5.88 -8.67
N ALA A 182 1.60 4.72 -8.35
CA ALA A 182 1.60 3.56 -9.23
C ALA A 182 0.66 3.72 -10.42
N CYS A 183 -0.59 4.14 -10.17
CA CYS A 183 -1.60 4.29 -11.22
C CYS A 183 -1.59 5.66 -11.91
N GLN A 184 -1.09 6.70 -11.24
CA GLN A 184 -0.99 8.10 -11.70
C GLN A 184 -2.34 8.67 -12.21
N ASP A 185 -3.43 8.20 -11.64
CA ASP A 185 -4.79 8.65 -11.91
C ASP A 185 -5.57 8.81 -10.60
N LEU A 186 -5.74 10.06 -10.15
CA LEU A 186 -6.46 10.37 -8.91
C LEU A 186 -7.91 9.90 -8.97
N LYS A 187 -8.58 10.01 -10.13
CA LYS A 187 -9.98 9.57 -10.25
C LYS A 187 -10.11 8.06 -10.15
N ALA A 188 -9.19 7.30 -10.73
CA ALA A 188 -9.15 5.85 -10.60
C ALA A 188 -8.85 5.42 -9.15
N ALA A 189 -7.89 6.06 -8.48
CA ALA A 189 -7.59 5.82 -7.07
C ALA A 189 -8.82 6.06 -6.18
N LEU A 190 -9.49 7.21 -6.34
CA LEU A 190 -10.70 7.54 -5.58
C LEU A 190 -11.89 6.64 -5.95
N SER A 191 -11.99 6.18 -7.20
CA SER A 191 -12.99 5.19 -7.62
C SER A 191 -12.77 3.84 -6.94
N ALA A 192 -11.53 3.38 -6.84
CA ALA A 192 -11.20 2.15 -6.10
C ALA A 192 -11.60 2.27 -4.62
N ILE A 193 -11.21 3.37 -3.95
CA ILE A 193 -11.59 3.63 -2.54
C ILE A 193 -13.12 3.71 -2.38
N MET A 194 -13.83 4.38 -3.29
CA MET A 194 -15.29 4.47 -3.31
C MET A 194 -15.93 3.08 -3.45
N LYS A 195 -15.42 2.22 -4.33
CA LYS A 195 -15.92 0.84 -4.48
C LYS A 195 -15.69 0.00 -3.23
N MET A 196 -14.55 0.18 -2.57
CA MET A 196 -14.24 -0.45 -1.27
C MET A 196 -15.16 0.05 -0.15
N SER A 197 -15.69 1.28 -0.23
CA SER A 197 -16.65 1.80 0.76
C SER A 197 -18.04 1.15 0.72
N GLY A 198 -18.28 0.25 -0.24
CA GLY A 198 -19.52 -0.55 -0.31
C GLY A 198 -20.50 -0.14 -1.39
N VAL A 199 -20.10 0.60 -2.42
CA VAL A 199 -20.96 0.84 -3.58
C VAL A 199 -21.35 -0.51 -4.23
N PRO A 200 -22.63 -0.82 -4.43
CA PRO A 200 -23.02 -2.08 -5.05
C PRO A 200 -22.58 -2.15 -6.51
N GLN A 201 -22.00 -3.28 -6.93
CA GLN A 201 -21.43 -3.47 -8.27
C GLN A 201 -22.38 -3.07 -9.41
N ARG A 202 -23.66 -3.41 -9.30
CA ARG A 202 -24.68 -3.06 -10.33
C ARG A 202 -24.86 -1.55 -10.54
N TYR A 203 -24.36 -0.72 -9.61
CA TYR A 203 -24.44 0.74 -9.66
C TYR A 203 -23.13 1.45 -9.97
N TYR A 204 -22.05 0.73 -10.25
CA TYR A 204 -20.75 1.34 -10.55
C TYR A 204 -20.80 2.39 -11.67
N ASN A 205 -21.57 2.14 -12.71
CA ASN A 205 -21.74 3.07 -13.82
C ASN A 205 -22.56 4.33 -13.46
N TYR A 206 -23.20 4.34 -12.30
CA TYR A 206 -24.02 5.46 -11.81
C TYR A 206 -23.38 6.13 -10.58
N ALA A 207 -22.39 5.51 -9.97
CA ALA A 207 -21.68 6.07 -8.83
C ALA A 207 -20.76 7.21 -9.30
N SER A 208 -20.82 8.33 -8.58
CA SER A 208 -20.03 9.52 -8.92
C SER A 208 -18.80 9.65 -8.03
N VAL A 209 -17.62 9.59 -8.63
CA VAL A 209 -16.36 9.89 -7.92
C VAL A 209 -16.36 11.32 -7.40
N ASP A 210 -16.89 12.28 -8.19
CA ASP A 210 -16.98 13.68 -7.75
C ASP A 210 -17.93 13.82 -6.53
N GLY A 211 -19.02 13.03 -6.49
CA GLY A 211 -19.90 12.95 -5.32
C GLY A 211 -19.20 12.36 -4.10
N PHE A 212 -18.36 11.36 -4.29
CA PHE A 212 -17.55 10.78 -3.20
C PHE A 212 -16.46 11.77 -2.71
N MET A 213 -15.84 12.52 -3.62
CA MET A 213 -14.91 13.60 -3.25
C MET A 213 -15.59 14.69 -2.43
N LEU A 214 -16.82 15.07 -2.81
CA LEU A 214 -17.61 16.02 -2.02
C LEU A 214 -17.92 15.47 -0.63
N GLN A 215 -18.38 14.22 -0.54
CA GLN A 215 -18.60 13.54 0.75
C GLN A 215 -17.33 13.54 1.63
N ALA A 216 -16.16 13.30 1.06
CA ALA A 216 -14.91 13.30 1.80
C ALA A 216 -14.57 14.70 2.36
N ARG A 217 -14.78 15.76 1.58
CA ARG A 217 -14.59 17.15 2.02
C ARG A 217 -15.59 17.57 3.10
N GLU A 218 -16.88 17.29 2.88
CA GLU A 218 -17.94 17.58 3.87
C GLU A 218 -17.71 16.83 5.19
N PHE A 219 -17.22 15.59 5.12
CA PHE A 219 -16.87 14.82 6.29
C PHE A 219 -15.74 15.49 7.09
N GLU A 220 -14.71 15.98 6.42
CA GLU A 220 -13.61 16.71 7.06
C GLU A 220 -14.07 18.04 7.67
N GLU A 221 -14.90 18.81 6.96
CA GLU A 221 -15.46 20.07 7.47
C GLU A 221 -16.33 19.84 8.71
N LYS A 222 -17.20 18.81 8.67
CA LYS A 222 -18.14 18.53 9.75
C LYS A 222 -17.47 17.91 10.98
N TYR A 223 -16.52 17.01 10.78
CA TYR A 223 -15.91 16.19 11.84
C TYR A 223 -14.40 16.44 12.02
N GLY A 224 -13.86 17.52 11.46
CA GLY A 224 -12.45 17.90 11.57
C GLY A 224 -12.07 18.58 12.89
N GLY A 225 -13.04 18.83 13.79
CA GLY A 225 -12.82 19.45 15.11
C GLY A 225 -11.94 18.63 16.05
N SER A 226 -11.42 19.27 17.10
CA SER A 226 -10.49 18.62 18.06
C SER A 226 -11.12 17.44 18.82
N THR A 227 -12.41 17.55 19.19
CA THR A 227 -13.16 16.49 19.88
C THR A 227 -13.42 15.31 18.95
N ASP A 228 -13.77 15.59 17.69
CA ASP A 228 -14.04 14.56 16.68
C ASP A 228 -12.75 13.89 16.21
N LYS A 229 -11.59 14.58 16.25
CA LYS A 229 -10.28 13.97 16.07
C LYS A 229 -9.99 12.90 17.12
N LEU A 230 -10.37 13.14 18.37
CA LEU A 230 -10.20 12.16 19.45
C LEU A 230 -11.12 10.94 19.24
N ILE A 231 -12.38 11.17 18.81
CA ILE A 231 -13.32 10.11 18.47
C ILE A 231 -12.79 9.30 17.27
N LYS A 232 -12.33 9.96 16.22
CA LYS A 232 -11.68 9.29 15.07
C LYS A 232 -10.47 8.43 15.46
N ILE A 233 -9.74 8.83 16.50
CA ILE A 233 -8.62 8.06 17.06
C ILE A 233 -9.11 6.89 17.92
N LEU A 234 -10.19 7.06 18.68
CA LEU A 234 -10.68 6.07 19.66
C LEU A 234 -11.60 5.02 19.03
N GLU A 235 -12.50 5.38 18.10
CA GLU A 235 -13.40 4.43 17.43
C GLU A 235 -12.67 3.46 16.49
N VAL A 236 -11.47 3.82 16.04
CA VAL A 236 -10.64 3.02 15.13
C VAL A 236 -9.88 1.89 15.87
N PHE A 237 -10.13 1.63 17.15
CA PHE A 237 -9.49 0.51 17.87
C PHE A 237 -9.97 -0.87 17.40
N ASP A 238 -11.08 -0.93 16.61
CA ASP A 238 -11.70 -2.18 16.18
C ASP A 238 -11.60 -2.41 14.65
N GLU A 239 -10.97 -1.47 13.90
CA GLU A 239 -10.82 -1.59 12.44
C GLU A 239 -9.35 -1.60 12.00
N ASP A 240 -9.02 -2.49 11.07
CA ASP A 240 -7.66 -2.65 10.54
C ASP A 240 -7.23 -1.48 9.64
N HIS A 241 -8.19 -0.77 9.02
CA HIS A 241 -7.95 0.34 8.10
C HIS A 241 -8.67 1.63 8.53
N PRO A 242 -8.12 2.82 8.21
CA PRO A 242 -8.87 4.08 8.35
C PRO A 242 -10.12 4.09 7.47
N TRP A 243 -11.13 4.83 7.86
CA TRP A 243 -12.35 4.99 7.05
C TRP A 243 -12.04 5.46 5.63
N THR A 244 -12.71 4.88 4.65
CA THR A 244 -12.49 5.16 3.22
C THR A 244 -12.62 6.64 2.86
N VAL A 245 -13.54 7.36 3.52
CA VAL A 245 -13.72 8.82 3.35
C VAL A 245 -12.49 9.59 3.83
N VAL A 246 -11.86 9.15 4.92
CA VAL A 246 -10.64 9.78 5.48
C VAL A 246 -9.45 9.50 4.58
N ARG A 247 -9.30 8.28 4.07
CA ARG A 247 -8.28 7.91 3.07
C ARG A 247 -8.40 8.78 1.82
N ALA A 248 -9.62 8.94 1.29
CA ALA A 248 -9.89 9.79 0.13
C ALA A 248 -9.53 11.26 0.41
N ALA A 249 -9.92 11.81 1.56
CA ALA A 249 -9.63 13.19 1.93
C ALA A 249 -8.12 13.45 2.07
N GLU A 250 -7.37 12.52 2.69
CA GLU A 250 -5.90 12.63 2.82
C GLU A 250 -5.20 12.58 1.45
N LEU A 251 -5.68 11.71 0.55
CA LEU A 251 -5.12 11.60 -0.79
C LEU A 251 -5.37 12.87 -1.63
N ILE A 252 -6.60 13.41 -1.58
CA ILE A 252 -6.96 14.68 -2.23
C ILE A 252 -6.09 15.81 -1.69
N ARG A 253 -5.96 15.93 -0.36
CA ARG A 253 -5.15 16.97 0.29
C ARG A 253 -3.68 16.90 -0.15
N TRP A 254 -3.13 15.70 -0.27
CA TRP A 254 -1.77 15.51 -0.73
C TRP A 254 -1.57 15.99 -2.18
N VAL A 255 -2.51 15.70 -3.07
CA VAL A 255 -2.49 16.20 -4.45
C VAL A 255 -2.64 17.73 -4.48
N ASP A 256 -3.62 18.27 -3.75
CA ASP A 256 -3.88 19.72 -3.67
C ASP A 256 -2.67 20.50 -3.08
N SER A 257 -1.83 19.86 -2.28
CA SER A 257 -0.58 20.48 -1.75
C SER A 257 0.51 20.67 -2.80
N GLY A 258 0.39 20.04 -3.98
CA GLY A 258 1.41 20.02 -5.03
C GLY A 258 2.59 19.07 -4.78
N GLU A 259 2.62 18.35 -3.65
CA GLU A 259 3.69 17.39 -3.35
C GLU A 259 3.70 16.21 -4.32
N TYR A 260 2.51 15.72 -4.71
CA TYR A 260 2.36 14.66 -5.69
C TYR A 260 3.02 15.01 -7.03
N GLU A 261 2.68 16.16 -7.60
CA GLU A 261 3.27 16.65 -8.86
C GLU A 261 4.79 16.86 -8.75
N ARG A 262 5.25 17.34 -7.62
CA ARG A 262 6.68 17.51 -7.35
C ARG A 262 7.42 16.18 -7.41
N ILE A 263 6.83 15.10 -6.88
CA ILE A 263 7.43 13.76 -6.90
C ILE A 263 7.44 13.21 -8.33
N LEU A 264 6.34 13.32 -9.07
CA LEU A 264 6.30 12.89 -10.47
C LEU A 264 7.38 13.58 -11.31
N THR A 265 7.56 14.89 -11.12
CA THR A 265 8.57 15.66 -11.84
C THR A 265 10.00 15.28 -11.42
N LYS A 266 10.24 15.04 -10.11
CA LYS A 266 11.56 14.68 -9.58
C LYS A 266 12.01 13.28 -10.02
N THR A 267 11.07 12.34 -10.06
CA THR A 267 11.35 10.91 -10.29
C THR A 267 11.09 10.47 -11.73
N ALA A 268 10.68 11.39 -12.60
CA ALA A 268 10.50 11.09 -14.02
C ALA A 268 11.77 10.52 -14.62
N GLY A 269 11.62 9.45 -15.35
CA GLY A 269 12.74 8.77 -15.96
C GLY A 269 12.39 8.22 -17.35
N LYS A 270 13.42 7.86 -18.10
CA LYS A 270 13.28 7.19 -19.40
C LYS A 270 13.99 5.85 -19.44
N VAL A 271 13.51 4.96 -20.29
CA VAL A 271 14.13 3.66 -20.51
C VAL A 271 15.14 3.77 -21.66
N CYS A 272 16.33 3.21 -21.45
CA CYS A 272 17.33 3.14 -22.50
C CYS A 272 16.91 2.12 -23.59
N PRO A 273 16.78 2.53 -24.86
CA PRO A 273 16.32 1.62 -25.93
C PRO A 273 17.36 0.55 -26.29
N SER A 274 18.59 0.66 -25.78
CA SER A 274 19.68 -0.27 -26.09
C SER A 274 19.90 -1.36 -25.05
N CYS A 275 19.54 -1.11 -23.77
CA CYS A 275 19.78 -2.06 -22.70
C CYS A 275 18.64 -2.18 -21.68
N ASP A 276 17.51 -1.53 -21.97
CA ASP A 276 16.28 -1.49 -21.15
C ASP A 276 16.49 -1.01 -19.70
N ASN A 277 17.68 -0.52 -19.35
CA ASN A 277 17.92 0.09 -18.06
C ASN A 277 17.27 1.48 -18.00
N SER A 278 16.73 1.79 -16.84
CA SER A 278 16.14 3.10 -16.57
C SER A 278 17.21 4.12 -16.23
N VAL A 279 17.02 5.32 -16.75
CA VAL A 279 17.90 6.47 -16.53
C VAL A 279 17.06 7.71 -16.23
N GLU A 280 17.64 8.66 -15.51
CA GLU A 280 16.98 9.92 -15.21
C GLU A 280 16.61 10.70 -16.47
N GLU A 281 15.49 11.42 -16.43
CA GLU A 281 15.10 12.33 -17.52
C GLU A 281 16.19 13.39 -17.72
N GLY A 282 16.52 13.68 -18.98
CA GLY A 282 17.63 14.59 -19.32
C GLY A 282 19.02 13.94 -19.39
N THR A 283 19.16 12.65 -19.05
CA THR A 283 20.41 11.91 -19.24
C THR A 283 20.79 11.89 -20.73
N LYS A 284 22.00 12.36 -21.06
CA LYS A 284 22.50 12.43 -22.45
C LYS A 284 23.13 11.12 -22.94
N GLN A 285 23.68 10.33 -22.02
CA GLN A 285 24.32 9.05 -22.31
C GLN A 285 23.96 8.04 -21.23
N CYS A 286 23.53 6.85 -21.64
CA CYS A 286 23.20 5.77 -20.71
C CYS A 286 24.42 5.35 -19.89
N PRO A 287 24.37 5.43 -18.55
CA PRO A 287 25.52 5.07 -17.72
C PRO A 287 25.79 3.56 -17.69
N PHE A 288 24.86 2.73 -18.15
CA PHE A 288 24.97 1.28 -18.14
C PHE A 288 25.56 0.71 -19.43
N CYS A 289 25.20 1.26 -20.61
CA CYS A 289 25.63 0.71 -21.89
C CYS A 289 26.27 1.74 -22.83
N GLY A 290 26.34 3.01 -22.45
CA GLY A 290 26.94 4.06 -23.25
C GLY A 290 26.05 4.57 -24.41
N HIS A 291 24.80 4.12 -24.56
CA HIS A 291 23.87 4.62 -25.57
C HIS A 291 23.64 6.12 -25.39
N ASN A 292 23.79 6.88 -26.50
CA ASN A 292 23.49 8.32 -26.48
C ASN A 292 22.00 8.55 -26.76
N PHE A 293 21.37 9.36 -25.95
CA PHE A 293 20.00 9.84 -26.16
C PHE A 293 20.04 11.11 -26.99
N GLU A 294 19.19 11.20 -27.99
CA GLU A 294 19.03 12.38 -28.83
C GLU A 294 18.33 13.52 -28.10
#